data_ce802a9a8d32f230bebd1dca74d6587c
#
_entry.id   ce802a9a8d32f230bebd1dca74d6587c
#
_cell.length_a   1.000
_cell.length_b   1.000
_cell.length_c   1.000
_cell.angle_alpha   90.00
_cell.angle_beta   90.00
_cell.angle_gamma   90.00
#
_symmetry.space_group_name_H-M   'P 1'
#
loop_
_entity.id
_entity.type
_entity.pdbx_description
1 polymer ?
#
loop_
_entity_poly.entity_id
_entity_poly.type
_entity_poly.pdbx_seq_one_letter_code
_entity_poly.pdbx_strand_id
1 'polypeptide(L)'
;MKKLLLSLMLISPLTFADGYIATYSIEVSDVQKFAGSFDKLMKSDWGTSFPGVVTLGHYAFNGYDDASHAVIISYDSEADMAKGTESFYTPEFGAFLASVSDVTEPVEQALNRKLISGGVDDADMNKVYTIYRMQVGDAGDYSEAWSDLIDAQVK
;
A
#
# COMPACT_ATOMS: atom_id res chain seq x y z
N MET A 1 38.37 16.22 -42.40
CA MET A 1 37.13 15.47 -42.03
C MET A 1 37.03 15.42 -40.52
N LYS A 2 36.24 16.32 -39.89
CA LYS A 2 36.06 16.35 -38.44
C LYS A 2 34.89 15.41 -38.10
N LYS A 3 35.21 14.31 -37.35
CA LYS A 3 34.18 13.41 -36.83
C LYS A 3 33.51 14.07 -35.63
N LEU A 4 32.27 14.47 -35.76
CA LEU A 4 31.40 14.97 -34.70
C LEU A 4 30.91 13.73 -33.91
N LEU A 5 31.48 13.49 -32.72
CA LEU A 5 30.96 12.49 -31.78
C LEU A 5 29.76 13.10 -31.07
N LEU A 6 28.56 12.70 -31.51
CA LEU A 6 27.29 13.02 -30.86
C LEU A 6 27.16 12.12 -29.62
N SER A 7 27.52 12.68 -28.46
CA SER A 7 27.31 12.04 -27.16
C SER A 7 25.81 12.06 -26.86
N LEU A 8 25.16 10.90 -27.03
CA LEU A 8 23.77 10.71 -26.65
C LEU A 8 23.74 10.57 -25.12
N MET A 9 23.47 11.68 -24.40
CA MET A 9 23.14 11.61 -22.97
C MET A 9 21.82 10.85 -22.85
N LEU A 10 21.90 9.61 -22.37
CA LEU A 10 20.78 8.86 -21.85
C LEU A 10 20.31 9.56 -20.57
N ILE A 11 19.36 10.48 -20.73
CA ILE A 11 18.59 10.98 -19.62
C ILE A 11 17.69 9.81 -19.21
N SER A 12 18.11 9.06 -18.17
CA SER A 12 17.21 8.12 -17.52
C SER A 12 16.01 8.92 -17.01
N PRO A 13 14.78 8.64 -17.46
CA PRO A 13 13.63 9.29 -16.86
C PRO A 13 13.62 8.91 -15.38
N LEU A 14 13.56 9.90 -14.50
CA LEU A 14 13.16 9.70 -13.12
C LEU A 14 11.74 9.09 -13.20
N THR A 15 11.64 7.80 -13.08
CA THR A 15 10.36 7.13 -12.93
C THR A 15 9.84 7.49 -11.56
N PHE A 16 8.98 8.49 -11.51
CA PHE A 16 8.12 8.67 -10.33
C PHE A 16 7.40 7.34 -10.12
N ALA A 17 7.47 6.82 -8.91
CA ALA A 17 6.75 5.61 -8.57
C ALA A 17 5.24 5.94 -8.59
N ASP A 18 4.56 5.65 -9.71
CA ASP A 18 3.13 5.95 -9.92
C ASP A 18 2.21 4.98 -9.15
N GLY A 19 2.64 4.50 -7.99
CA GLY A 19 1.89 3.58 -7.17
C GLY A 19 0.97 4.29 -6.17
N TYR A 20 -0.06 3.56 -5.73
CA TYR A 20 -1.00 4.00 -4.71
C TYR A 20 -1.05 3.01 -3.56
N ILE A 21 -1.26 3.51 -2.35
CA ILE A 21 -1.45 2.68 -1.16
C ILE A 21 -2.76 3.09 -0.52
N ALA A 22 -3.73 2.16 -0.50
CA ALA A 22 -4.95 2.30 0.26
C ALA A 22 -4.81 1.59 1.61
N THR A 23 -5.21 2.25 2.69
CA THR A 23 -5.20 1.68 4.04
C THR A 23 -6.60 1.74 4.60
N TYR A 24 -7.09 0.60 5.09
CA TYR A 24 -8.36 0.45 5.78
C TYR A 24 -8.07 0.00 7.20
N SER A 25 -8.13 0.95 8.15
CA SER A 25 -7.95 0.66 9.58
C SER A 25 -9.30 0.26 10.17
N ILE A 26 -9.32 -0.86 10.87
CA ILE A 26 -10.52 -1.48 11.41
C ILE A 26 -10.31 -1.94 12.85
N GLU A 27 -11.34 -1.82 13.66
CA GLU A 27 -11.44 -2.55 14.92
C GLU A 27 -12.00 -3.94 14.65
N VAL A 28 -11.37 -4.99 15.18
CA VAL A 28 -11.78 -6.39 15.00
C VAL A 28 -12.01 -7.02 16.38
N SER A 29 -13.25 -7.36 16.68
CA SER A 29 -13.64 -7.98 17.94
C SER A 29 -13.48 -9.52 17.97
N ASP A 30 -13.55 -10.18 16.79
CA ASP A 30 -13.26 -11.62 16.63
C ASP A 30 -12.25 -11.83 15.50
N VAL A 31 -10.97 -11.92 15.91
CA VAL A 31 -9.83 -12.06 14.98
C VAL A 31 -9.89 -13.38 14.19
N GLN A 32 -10.35 -14.48 14.81
CA GLN A 32 -10.39 -15.78 14.15
C GLN A 32 -11.45 -15.80 13.04
N LYS A 33 -12.63 -15.27 13.33
CA LYS A 33 -13.71 -15.15 12.35
C LYS A 33 -13.31 -14.24 11.18
N PHE A 34 -12.74 -13.06 11.51
CA PHE A 34 -12.30 -12.12 10.50
C PHE A 34 -11.19 -12.70 9.61
N ALA A 35 -10.10 -13.21 10.21
CA ALA A 35 -8.98 -13.77 9.46
C ALA A 35 -9.38 -14.98 8.61
N GLY A 36 -10.26 -15.84 9.12
CA GLY A 36 -10.78 -16.98 8.35
C GLY A 36 -11.64 -16.56 7.14
N SER A 37 -12.49 -15.53 7.30
CA SER A 37 -13.29 -14.99 6.21
C SER A 37 -12.41 -14.25 5.18
N PHE A 38 -11.42 -13.51 5.65
CA PHE A 38 -10.45 -12.80 4.80
C PHE A 38 -9.59 -13.78 3.98
N ASP A 39 -9.05 -14.82 4.61
CA ASP A 39 -8.29 -15.88 3.92
C ASP A 39 -9.10 -16.57 2.83
N LYS A 40 -10.39 -16.85 3.13
CA LYS A 40 -11.32 -17.42 2.15
C LYS A 40 -11.52 -16.47 0.96
N LEU A 41 -11.71 -15.18 1.19
CA LEU A 41 -11.83 -14.17 0.14
C LEU A 41 -10.56 -14.12 -0.72
N MET A 42 -9.39 -14.08 -0.09
CA MET A 42 -8.11 -13.97 -0.81
C MET A 42 -7.77 -15.22 -1.64
N LYS A 43 -8.31 -16.40 -1.26
CA LYS A 43 -8.15 -17.65 -2.00
C LYS A 43 -9.22 -17.87 -3.08
N SER A 44 -10.24 -17.03 -3.13
CA SER A 44 -11.30 -17.11 -4.14
C SER A 44 -10.85 -16.53 -5.50
N ASP A 45 -11.73 -16.63 -6.51
CA ASP A 45 -11.51 -16.02 -7.82
C ASP A 45 -11.37 -14.49 -7.69
N TRP A 46 -12.09 -13.86 -6.76
CA TRP A 46 -11.95 -12.45 -6.46
C TRP A 46 -10.53 -12.12 -6.01
N GLY A 47 -10.00 -12.80 -5.00
CA GLY A 47 -8.68 -12.51 -4.43
C GLY A 47 -7.55 -12.81 -5.41
N THR A 48 -7.65 -13.91 -6.17
CA THR A 48 -6.62 -14.33 -7.12
C THR A 48 -6.56 -13.44 -8.37
N SER A 49 -7.66 -12.74 -8.71
CA SER A 49 -7.72 -11.79 -9.83
C SER A 49 -7.56 -10.32 -9.41
N PHE A 50 -7.44 -10.06 -8.10
CA PHE A 50 -7.38 -8.69 -7.59
C PHE A 50 -6.11 -7.96 -8.08
N PRO A 51 -6.22 -6.73 -8.63
CA PRO A 51 -5.11 -6.05 -9.32
C PRO A 51 -4.23 -5.26 -8.34
N GLY A 52 -3.85 -5.84 -7.21
CA GLY A 52 -3.01 -5.21 -6.20
C GLY A 52 -2.51 -6.21 -5.17
N VAL A 53 -1.50 -5.83 -4.41
CA VAL A 53 -1.00 -6.62 -3.30
C VAL A 53 -1.77 -6.26 -2.04
N VAL A 54 -2.49 -7.24 -1.48
CA VAL A 54 -3.30 -7.07 -0.27
C VAL A 54 -2.56 -7.65 0.93
N THR A 55 -2.35 -6.83 1.95
CA THR A 55 -1.69 -7.21 3.20
C THR A 55 -2.64 -6.99 4.36
N LEU A 56 -2.84 -8.01 5.19
CA LEU A 56 -3.50 -7.86 6.49
C LEU A 56 -2.45 -7.69 7.58
N GLY A 57 -2.52 -6.59 8.29
CA GLY A 57 -1.66 -6.26 9.42
C GLY A 57 -2.44 -6.12 10.72
N HIS A 58 -1.75 -6.32 11.83
CA HIS A 58 -2.23 -6.05 13.18
C HIS A 58 -1.40 -4.91 13.76
N TYR A 59 -2.06 -3.96 14.39
CA TYR A 59 -1.39 -2.86 15.07
C TYR A 59 -0.81 -3.30 16.41
N ALA A 60 0.52 -3.29 16.54
CA ALA A 60 1.19 -3.54 17.82
C ALA A 60 1.20 -2.29 18.72
N PHE A 61 1.29 -1.10 18.09
CA PHE A 61 1.27 0.20 18.73
C PHE A 61 0.45 1.16 17.88
N ASN A 62 -0.69 1.61 18.39
CA ASN A 62 -1.60 2.47 17.63
C ASN A 62 -1.99 3.75 18.39
N GLY A 63 -1.28 4.08 19.46
CA GLY A 63 -1.57 5.27 20.27
C GLY A 63 -2.95 5.22 20.92
N TYR A 64 -3.78 6.21 20.61
CA TYR A 64 -5.14 6.33 21.14
C TYR A 64 -6.21 5.96 20.08
N ASP A 65 -5.82 5.37 18.96
CA ASP A 65 -6.71 4.94 17.90
C ASP A 65 -7.32 3.56 18.23
N ASP A 66 -8.61 3.39 18.01
CA ASP A 66 -9.35 2.16 18.33
C ASP A 66 -9.08 1.03 17.33
N ALA A 67 -8.45 1.31 16.17
CA ALA A 67 -8.13 0.31 15.20
C ALA A 67 -7.15 -0.75 15.75
N SER A 68 -7.51 -2.01 15.61
CA SER A 68 -6.68 -3.16 15.96
C SER A 68 -5.96 -3.77 14.76
N HIS A 69 -6.51 -3.61 13.55
CA HIS A 69 -6.00 -4.19 12.32
C HIS A 69 -6.05 -3.19 11.17
N ALA A 70 -5.22 -3.44 10.15
CA ALA A 70 -5.27 -2.74 8.88
C ALA A 70 -5.24 -3.71 7.70
N VAL A 71 -6.08 -3.44 6.70
CA VAL A 71 -5.92 -3.97 5.35
C VAL A 71 -5.21 -2.91 4.53
N ILE A 72 -4.02 -3.22 4.04
CA ILE A 72 -3.19 -2.34 3.24
C ILE A 72 -3.15 -2.91 1.82
N ILE A 73 -3.49 -2.08 0.85
CA ILE A 73 -3.51 -2.46 -0.56
C ILE A 73 -2.50 -1.59 -1.32
N SER A 74 -1.52 -2.22 -1.94
CA SER A 74 -0.56 -1.55 -2.82
C SER A 74 -0.94 -1.79 -4.27
N TYR A 75 -1.11 -0.71 -5.03
CA TYR A 75 -1.36 -0.71 -6.46
C TYR A 75 -0.15 -0.14 -7.20
N ASP A 76 0.21 -0.74 -8.32
CA ASP A 76 1.34 -0.28 -9.12
C ASP A 76 0.96 0.88 -10.06
N SER A 77 -0.33 1.08 -10.34
CA SER A 77 -0.83 2.12 -11.22
C SER A 77 -2.21 2.63 -10.80
N GLU A 78 -2.59 3.81 -11.33
CA GLU A 78 -3.94 4.35 -11.22
C GLU A 78 -4.99 3.42 -11.87
N ALA A 79 -4.63 2.77 -12.97
CA ALA A 79 -5.51 1.83 -13.67
C ALA A 79 -5.79 0.59 -12.81
N ASP A 80 -4.79 0.07 -12.10
CA ASP A 80 -4.96 -1.05 -11.18
C ASP A 80 -5.79 -0.63 -9.95
N MET A 81 -5.55 0.57 -9.42
CA MET A 81 -6.36 1.12 -8.34
C MET A 81 -7.83 1.26 -8.74
N ALA A 82 -8.10 1.76 -9.96
CA ALA A 82 -9.47 1.89 -10.46
C ALA A 82 -10.16 0.52 -10.56
N LYS A 83 -9.50 -0.49 -11.16
CA LYS A 83 -10.03 -1.86 -11.24
C LYS A 83 -10.23 -2.48 -9.87
N GLY A 84 -9.28 -2.30 -8.94
CA GLY A 84 -9.40 -2.77 -7.57
C GLY A 84 -10.60 -2.14 -6.86
N THR A 85 -10.84 -0.86 -7.06
CA THR A 85 -12.01 -0.16 -6.53
C THR A 85 -13.32 -0.72 -7.11
N GLU A 86 -13.36 -1.01 -8.42
CA GLU A 86 -14.52 -1.64 -9.05
C GLU A 86 -14.83 -3.02 -8.47
N SER A 87 -13.80 -3.81 -8.12
CA SER A 87 -13.98 -5.14 -7.56
C SER A 87 -14.68 -5.15 -6.19
N PHE A 88 -14.65 -4.03 -5.45
CA PHE A 88 -15.39 -3.90 -4.18
C PHE A 88 -16.91 -3.83 -4.34
N TYR A 89 -17.40 -3.61 -5.55
CA TYR A 89 -18.85 -3.60 -5.85
C TYR A 89 -19.37 -4.96 -6.34
N THR A 90 -18.54 -6.01 -6.31
CA THR A 90 -18.96 -7.36 -6.72
C THR A 90 -19.79 -8.05 -5.64
N PRO A 91 -20.70 -8.95 -6.01
CA PRO A 91 -21.46 -9.76 -5.04
C PRO A 91 -20.56 -10.57 -4.09
N GLU A 92 -19.42 -11.04 -4.57
CA GLU A 92 -18.48 -11.84 -3.79
C GLU A 92 -17.84 -11.03 -2.66
N PHE A 93 -17.38 -9.80 -2.95
CA PHE A 93 -16.88 -8.89 -1.92
C PHE A 93 -18.01 -8.48 -0.95
N GLY A 94 -19.22 -8.24 -1.46
CA GLY A 94 -20.39 -7.95 -0.63
C GLY A 94 -20.70 -9.08 0.34
N ALA A 95 -20.59 -10.35 -0.10
CA ALA A 95 -20.78 -11.51 0.76
C ALA A 95 -19.69 -11.61 1.85
N PHE A 96 -18.44 -11.26 1.52
CA PHE A 96 -17.36 -11.14 2.51
C PHE A 96 -17.71 -10.10 3.57
N LEU A 97 -18.06 -8.87 3.16
CA LEU A 97 -18.42 -7.80 4.11
C LEU A 97 -19.57 -8.23 5.02
N ALA A 98 -20.61 -8.86 4.48
CA ALA A 98 -21.72 -9.37 5.28
C ALA A 98 -21.28 -10.43 6.30
N SER A 99 -20.27 -11.24 5.97
CA SER A 99 -19.78 -12.33 6.84
C SER A 99 -18.97 -11.80 8.04
N VAL A 100 -18.46 -10.58 7.98
CA VAL A 100 -17.62 -9.97 9.02
C VAL A 100 -18.23 -8.73 9.68
N SER A 101 -19.41 -8.29 9.23
CA SER A 101 -20.05 -7.04 9.67
C SER A 101 -20.38 -6.96 11.15
N ASP A 102 -20.54 -8.10 11.82
CA ASP A 102 -20.82 -8.19 13.26
C ASP A 102 -19.54 -8.24 14.12
N VAL A 103 -18.37 -8.31 13.52
CA VAL A 103 -17.07 -8.41 14.21
C VAL A 103 -16.07 -7.36 13.75
N THR A 104 -16.46 -6.45 12.87
CA THR A 104 -15.59 -5.37 12.39
C THR A 104 -16.27 -4.01 12.44
N GLU A 105 -15.51 -3.00 12.89
CA GLU A 105 -15.92 -1.60 12.79
C GLU A 105 -14.85 -0.82 12.00
N PRO A 106 -15.25 -0.04 10.97
CA PRO A 106 -14.31 0.81 10.24
C PRO A 106 -13.91 2.00 11.11
N VAL A 107 -12.60 2.24 11.22
CA VAL A 107 -12.04 3.36 11.98
C VAL A 107 -11.57 4.46 11.04
N GLU A 108 -10.75 4.11 10.04
CA GLU A 108 -10.19 5.08 9.11
C GLU A 108 -9.94 4.46 7.74
N GLN A 109 -10.04 5.31 6.72
CA GLN A 109 -9.63 4.99 5.35
C GLN A 109 -8.72 6.08 4.82
N ALA A 110 -7.60 5.68 4.21
CA ALA A 110 -6.68 6.61 3.59
C ALA A 110 -6.23 6.08 2.23
N LEU A 111 -6.14 6.98 1.25
CA LEU A 111 -5.52 6.70 -0.04
C LEU A 111 -4.31 7.61 -0.20
N ASN A 112 -3.15 7.02 -0.39
CA ASN A 112 -1.89 7.72 -0.51
C ASN A 112 -1.27 7.44 -1.88
N ARG A 113 -0.68 8.47 -2.49
CA ARG A 113 0.15 8.31 -3.67
C ARG A 113 1.60 8.04 -3.22
N LYS A 114 2.22 7.03 -3.80
CA LYS A 114 3.63 6.71 -3.58
C LYS A 114 4.48 7.74 -4.35
N LEU A 115 5.23 8.57 -3.66
CA LEU A 115 6.09 9.59 -4.28
C LEU A 115 7.52 9.07 -4.43
N ILE A 116 8.04 8.37 -3.42
CA ILE A 116 9.40 7.88 -3.36
C ILE A 116 9.38 6.49 -2.73
N SER A 117 10.13 5.58 -3.29
CA SER A 117 10.40 4.27 -2.69
C SER A 117 11.87 3.92 -2.87
N GLY A 118 12.44 3.21 -1.92
CA GLY A 118 13.82 2.74 -1.98
C GLY A 118 14.07 1.67 -0.94
N GLY A 119 15.23 1.03 -1.01
CA GLY A 119 15.62 -0.06 -0.13
C GLY A 119 15.63 -1.40 -0.85
N VAL A 120 15.80 -2.47 -0.07
CA VAL A 120 15.79 -3.85 -0.59
C VAL A 120 14.36 -4.36 -0.58
N ASP A 121 13.87 -4.74 -1.73
CA ASP A 121 12.55 -5.36 -1.88
C ASP A 121 12.68 -6.87 -1.59
N ASP A 122 12.70 -7.23 -0.31
CA ASP A 122 12.70 -8.61 0.14
C ASP A 122 11.40 -8.91 0.88
N ALA A 123 10.45 -9.49 0.15
CA ALA A 123 9.12 -9.81 0.66
C ALA A 123 9.15 -10.74 1.89
N ASP A 124 10.20 -11.55 2.06
CA ASP A 124 10.34 -12.45 3.21
C ASP A 124 10.81 -11.72 4.48
N MET A 125 11.43 -10.56 4.34
CA MET A 125 11.93 -9.75 5.45
C MET A 125 10.92 -8.72 5.97
N ASN A 126 9.95 -8.31 5.16
CA ASN A 126 9.01 -7.23 5.47
C ASN A 126 7.80 -7.73 6.27
N LYS A 127 8.02 -8.13 7.51
CA LYS A 127 6.93 -8.59 8.41
C LYS A 127 6.47 -7.53 9.42
N VAL A 128 7.20 -6.43 9.52
CA VAL A 128 6.89 -5.32 10.44
C VAL A 128 6.98 -4.01 9.66
N TYR A 129 5.90 -3.24 9.72
CA TYR A 129 5.81 -1.93 9.08
C TYR A 129 5.64 -0.86 10.15
N THR A 130 6.29 0.28 9.96
CA THR A 130 6.04 1.47 10.78
C THR A 130 5.47 2.56 9.88
N ILE A 131 4.28 3.05 10.21
CA ILE A 131 3.60 4.11 9.48
C ILE A 131 3.69 5.39 10.30
N TYR A 132 4.36 6.40 9.76
CA TYR A 132 4.40 7.74 10.35
C TYR A 132 3.47 8.65 9.58
N ARG A 133 2.52 9.28 10.26
CA ARG A 133 1.67 10.33 9.70
C ARG A 133 2.16 11.66 10.23
N MET A 134 2.56 12.55 9.33
CA MET A 134 3.06 13.85 9.71
C MET A 134 2.60 14.92 8.74
N GLN A 135 2.41 16.12 9.27
CA GLN A 135 2.17 17.30 8.46
C GLN A 135 3.50 17.90 8.06
N VAL A 136 3.73 18.06 6.77
CA VAL A 136 4.98 18.58 6.20
C VAL A 136 4.76 20.03 5.77
N GLY A 137 5.66 20.92 6.17
CA GLY A 137 5.57 22.34 5.84
C GLY A 137 5.95 22.64 4.37
N ASP A 138 7.02 22.02 3.89
CA ASP A 138 7.44 22.04 2.49
C ASP A 138 7.64 20.62 1.97
N ALA A 139 6.83 20.23 0.99
CA ALA A 139 6.86 18.88 0.43
C ALA A 139 8.10 18.63 -0.46
N GLY A 140 8.64 19.69 -1.09
CA GLY A 140 9.84 19.61 -1.93
C GLY A 140 11.07 19.31 -1.10
N ASP A 141 11.34 20.16 -0.11
CA ASP A 141 12.48 19.99 0.82
C ASP A 141 12.43 18.65 1.56
N TYR A 142 11.20 18.23 1.98
CA TYR A 142 11.01 16.95 2.64
C TYR A 142 11.34 15.77 1.71
N SER A 143 10.89 15.82 0.45
CA SER A 143 11.14 14.78 -0.53
C SER A 143 12.62 14.65 -0.89
N GLU A 144 13.34 15.79 -0.99
CA GLU A 144 14.79 15.81 -1.22
C GLU A 144 15.54 15.17 -0.06
N ALA A 145 15.25 15.59 1.18
CA ALA A 145 15.88 15.03 2.38
C ALA A 145 15.61 13.51 2.53
N TRP A 146 14.41 13.06 2.14
CA TRP A 146 14.07 11.64 2.18
C TRP A 146 14.81 10.84 1.10
N SER A 147 14.97 11.39 -0.10
CA SER A 147 15.76 10.78 -1.17
C SER A 147 17.23 10.62 -0.77
N ASP A 148 17.81 11.65 -0.19
CA ASP A 148 19.19 11.63 0.31
C ASP A 148 19.40 10.56 1.40
N LEU A 149 18.42 10.42 2.30
CA LEU A 149 18.44 9.38 3.34
C LEU A 149 18.42 7.97 2.75
N ILE A 150 17.54 7.70 1.77
CA ILE A 150 17.46 6.41 1.08
C ILE A 150 18.78 6.11 0.39
N ASP A 151 19.33 7.04 -0.36
CA ASP A 151 20.60 6.88 -1.09
C ASP A 151 21.78 6.61 -0.15
N ALA A 152 21.74 7.15 1.05
CA ALA A 152 22.77 6.92 2.07
C ALA A 152 22.69 5.51 2.70
N GLN A 153 21.48 4.90 2.73
CA GLN A 153 21.28 3.56 3.29
C GLN A 153 21.56 2.41 2.31
N VAL A 154 21.57 2.69 1.01
CA VAL A 154 21.79 1.68 -0.04
C VAL A 154 23.30 1.49 -0.36
N LYS A 155 24.16 2.30 0.24
CA LYS A 155 25.65 2.19 0.11
C LYS A 155 26.22 1.26 1.17
#